data_cb43b7026a504b530987cc00c7d4cdf3
#
_entry.id   cb43b7026a504b530987cc00c7d4cdf3
#
_cell.length_a   1.000
_cell.length_b   1.000
_cell.length_c   1.000
_cell.angle_alpha   90.00
_cell.angle_beta   90.00
_cell.angle_gamma   90.00
#
_symmetry.space_group_name_H-M   'P 1'
#
loop_
_entity.id
_entity.type
_entity.pdbx_description
1 polymer ?
#
loop_
_entity_poly.entity_id
_entity_poly.type
_entity_poly.pdbx_seq_one_letter_code
_entity_poly.pdbx_strand_id
1 'polypeptide(L)'
;MNKLEAAEEKIEFYEKIDAAKKLLKELPAVNKNKVPTSSLIRQVRKAADAYEKLNSKQREYITAEDAGRYEALRLWLIESGAVGQNELPVIDGSLTLPEQDGVEVVLEPKASVDNSGNASAAVTAADLNKLLDEALEAEASVLVIAPTGAEQASAISVELPRCTLDNALDETNADLAVRTPLGELSMPNLTLARILSGAGGQDLTVNMARRTISQAEALLNGRADVTEEQMSGASVVEVSLTSGNKSITSFGGRSITLLLPVNAGAFQAGQACTVYQISGGGAVEKLAGVCLSRNGGLWVKVSTTQLGTFVAVPPEQPVQLPFTDVREGDWFYDAVAYAYTNELFNGTSATTFSPNGTMTRAMLVTALWRLEGEPAAAGTSGFPDVKPDAWYTEAVDWASQTDIVSGTGAGFDPEGSVTREQIASILYRYAKLKGWDVSKTASLQDFADGADTSAWATRAMEWAYAEKLITGKDGNRLDPQGQATRAEVAAILMRLLESKAEKA
;
A
#
# COMPACT_ATOMS: atom_id res chain seq x y z
N MET A 1 -15.79 -40.54 20.49
CA MET A 1 -15.87 -39.24 21.19
C MET A 1 -17.24 -39.10 21.85
N ASN A 2 -17.31 -38.81 23.15
CA ASN A 2 -18.58 -38.64 23.88
C ASN A 2 -19.20 -37.30 23.40
N LYS A 3 -20.54 -37.25 23.27
CA LYS A 3 -21.25 -36.03 22.86
C LYS A 3 -20.95 -34.80 23.73
N LEU A 4 -20.53 -35.05 24.99
CA LEU A 4 -20.13 -34.00 25.93
C LEU A 4 -18.76 -33.43 25.55
N GLU A 5 -17.77 -34.27 25.24
CA GLU A 5 -16.42 -33.84 24.80
C GLU A 5 -16.49 -33.02 23.50
N ALA A 6 -17.31 -33.44 22.53
CA ALA A 6 -17.49 -32.68 21.31
C ALA A 6 -18.18 -31.33 21.53
N ALA A 7 -19.05 -31.20 22.54
CA ALA A 7 -19.68 -29.95 22.91
C ALA A 7 -18.69 -29.01 23.63
N GLU A 8 -17.83 -29.54 24.49
CA GLU A 8 -16.80 -28.79 25.22
C GLU A 8 -15.74 -28.26 24.25
N GLU A 9 -15.25 -29.08 23.31
CA GLU A 9 -14.34 -28.65 22.25
C GLU A 9 -14.92 -27.53 21.38
N LYS A 10 -16.22 -27.61 21.08
CA LYS A 10 -16.92 -26.57 20.31
C LYS A 10 -17.05 -25.27 21.08
N ILE A 11 -17.31 -25.33 22.39
CA ILE A 11 -17.36 -24.15 23.26
C ILE A 11 -15.99 -23.49 23.31
N GLU A 12 -14.93 -24.25 23.60
CA GLU A 12 -13.56 -23.72 23.64
C GLU A 12 -13.12 -23.11 22.30
N PHE A 13 -13.57 -23.72 21.20
CA PHE A 13 -13.30 -23.19 19.86
C PHE A 13 -13.80 -21.75 19.68
N TYR A 14 -15.04 -21.47 20.07
CA TYR A 14 -15.63 -20.15 19.93
C TYR A 14 -15.17 -19.17 21.02
N GLU A 15 -14.90 -19.60 22.23
CA GLU A 15 -14.40 -18.75 23.30
C GLU A 15 -13.05 -18.10 22.93
N LYS A 16 -12.16 -18.84 22.27
CA LYS A 16 -10.87 -18.31 21.78
C LYS A 16 -11.09 -17.24 20.72
N ILE A 17 -12.02 -17.46 19.79
CA ILE A 17 -12.36 -16.50 18.73
C ILE A 17 -12.93 -15.22 19.35
N ASP A 18 -13.90 -15.34 20.25
CA ASP A 18 -14.56 -14.20 20.89
C ASP A 18 -13.56 -13.38 21.74
N ALA A 19 -12.64 -14.05 22.43
CA ALA A 19 -11.59 -13.38 23.18
C ALA A 19 -10.65 -12.56 22.26
N ALA A 20 -10.23 -13.12 21.11
CA ALA A 20 -9.40 -12.41 20.15
C ALA A 20 -10.16 -11.24 19.51
N LYS A 21 -11.39 -11.46 19.04
CA LYS A 21 -12.25 -10.40 18.47
C LYS A 21 -12.47 -9.25 19.44
N LYS A 22 -12.73 -9.56 20.71
CA LYS A 22 -12.90 -8.54 21.74
C LYS A 22 -11.68 -7.65 21.86
N LEU A 23 -10.48 -8.24 21.93
CA LEU A 23 -9.23 -7.49 22.05
C LEU A 23 -8.97 -6.63 20.80
N LEU A 24 -9.24 -7.16 19.60
CA LEU A 24 -9.07 -6.42 18.35
C LEU A 24 -10.05 -5.22 18.26
N LYS A 25 -11.32 -5.39 18.67
CA LYS A 25 -12.33 -4.32 18.69
C LYS A 25 -12.06 -3.24 19.73
N GLU A 26 -11.42 -3.59 20.85
CA GLU A 26 -11.06 -2.66 21.93
C GLU A 26 -9.83 -1.79 21.57
N LEU A 27 -9.12 -2.07 20.46
CA LEU A 27 -8.01 -1.26 20.00
C LEU A 27 -8.50 0.13 19.58
N PRO A 28 -7.83 1.21 20.01
CA PRO A 28 -8.20 2.56 19.58
C PRO A 28 -7.88 2.79 18.09
N ALA A 29 -8.51 3.79 17.51
CA ALA A 29 -8.12 4.26 16.19
C ALA A 29 -6.72 4.91 16.25
N VAL A 30 -5.98 4.85 15.14
CA VAL A 30 -4.68 5.51 15.00
C VAL A 30 -4.85 7.02 15.17
N ASN A 31 -4.03 7.61 16.03
CA ASN A 31 -3.93 9.05 16.18
C ASN A 31 -2.49 9.49 15.90
N LYS A 32 -2.21 9.85 14.66
CA LYS A 32 -0.87 10.25 14.20
C LYS A 32 -0.31 11.50 14.90
N ASN A 33 -1.16 12.25 15.61
CA ASN A 33 -0.75 13.43 16.39
C ASN A 33 -0.29 13.08 17.82
N LYS A 34 -0.30 11.84 18.23
CA LYS A 34 0.14 11.38 19.54
C LYS A 34 1.36 10.48 19.44
N VAL A 35 2.24 10.60 20.42
CA VAL A 35 3.35 9.64 20.56
C VAL A 35 2.80 8.32 21.08
N PRO A 36 3.23 7.17 20.52
CA PRO A 36 2.84 5.85 21.01
C PRO A 36 3.20 5.67 22.49
N THR A 37 2.23 5.24 23.30
CA THR A 37 2.47 4.97 24.72
C THR A 37 2.78 3.50 24.96
N SER A 38 3.58 3.20 26.01
CA SER A 38 3.85 1.82 26.41
C SER A 38 2.57 1.02 26.72
N SER A 39 1.51 1.71 27.17
CA SER A 39 0.20 1.10 27.40
C SER A 39 -0.45 0.65 26.08
N LEU A 40 -0.40 1.49 25.05
CA LEU A 40 -0.93 1.15 23.73
C LEU A 40 -0.17 -0.01 23.08
N ILE A 41 1.17 0.04 23.13
CA ILE A 41 2.01 -1.05 22.61
C ILE A 41 1.64 -2.38 23.30
N ARG A 42 1.41 -2.38 24.62
CA ARG A 42 0.99 -3.56 25.36
C ARG A 42 -0.39 -4.06 24.94
N GLN A 43 -1.33 -3.17 24.67
CA GLN A 43 -2.67 -3.54 24.16
C GLN A 43 -2.57 -4.19 22.78
N VAL A 44 -1.79 -3.62 21.88
CA VAL A 44 -1.57 -4.17 20.54
C VAL A 44 -0.90 -5.54 20.60
N ARG A 45 0.14 -5.71 21.41
CA ARG A 45 0.79 -7.02 21.64
C ARG A 45 -0.19 -8.06 22.20
N LYS A 46 -1.02 -7.67 23.16
CA LYS A 46 -2.01 -8.58 23.75
C LYS A 46 -3.05 -9.06 22.72
N ALA A 47 -3.47 -8.19 21.82
CA ALA A 47 -4.36 -8.57 20.73
C ALA A 47 -3.66 -9.50 19.72
N ALA A 48 -2.40 -9.22 19.39
CA ALA A 48 -1.56 -10.08 18.57
C ALA A 48 -1.41 -11.49 19.18
N ASP A 49 -1.02 -11.59 20.44
CA ASP A 49 -0.84 -12.86 21.16
C ASP A 49 -2.14 -13.69 21.20
N ALA A 50 -3.29 -13.03 21.31
CA ALA A 50 -4.58 -13.70 21.29
C ALA A 50 -4.91 -14.26 19.90
N TYR A 51 -4.59 -13.51 18.86
CA TYR A 51 -4.76 -13.96 17.47
C TYR A 51 -3.80 -15.12 17.13
N GLU A 52 -2.54 -15.05 17.53
CA GLU A 52 -1.56 -16.11 17.25
C GLU A 52 -1.94 -17.46 17.89
N LYS A 53 -2.69 -17.43 18.99
CA LYS A 53 -3.21 -18.64 19.64
C LYS A 53 -4.39 -19.29 18.91
N LEU A 54 -4.95 -18.61 17.93
CA LEU A 54 -6.00 -19.16 17.07
C LEU A 54 -5.38 -20.10 16.04
N ASN A 55 -6.02 -21.26 15.83
CA ASN A 55 -5.71 -22.11 14.70
C ASN A 55 -6.26 -21.52 13.39
N SER A 56 -5.90 -22.12 12.25
CA SER A 56 -6.31 -21.63 10.92
C SER A 56 -7.82 -21.46 10.79
N LYS A 57 -8.62 -22.45 11.20
CA LYS A 57 -10.07 -22.37 11.16
C LYS A 57 -10.66 -21.28 12.07
N GLN A 58 -10.06 -21.03 13.21
CA GLN A 58 -10.50 -19.97 14.13
C GLN A 58 -10.16 -18.57 13.57
N ARG A 59 -9.04 -18.43 12.86
CA ARG A 59 -8.65 -17.16 12.23
C ARG A 59 -9.61 -16.72 11.13
N GLU A 60 -10.28 -17.64 10.45
CA GLU A 60 -11.30 -17.31 9.44
C GLU A 60 -12.49 -16.52 10.00
N TYR A 61 -12.73 -16.60 11.31
CA TYR A 61 -13.76 -15.82 11.97
C TYR A 61 -13.33 -14.38 12.30
N ILE A 62 -12.05 -14.04 12.18
CA ILE A 62 -11.56 -12.67 12.35
C ILE A 62 -11.80 -11.92 11.04
N THR A 63 -12.66 -10.91 11.08
CA THR A 63 -13.02 -10.14 9.89
C THR A 63 -11.93 -9.12 9.55
N ALA A 64 -11.91 -8.65 8.29
CA ALA A 64 -11.03 -7.55 7.86
C ALA A 64 -11.25 -6.27 8.70
N GLU A 65 -12.47 -6.02 9.19
CA GLU A 65 -12.78 -4.92 10.10
C GLU A 65 -12.12 -5.12 11.47
N ASP A 66 -12.19 -6.35 12.03
CA ASP A 66 -11.56 -6.68 13.31
C ASP A 66 -10.02 -6.56 13.22
N ALA A 67 -9.42 -7.02 12.13
CA ALA A 67 -7.98 -6.97 11.89
C ALA A 67 -7.49 -5.57 11.49
N GLY A 68 -8.30 -4.80 10.76
CA GLY A 68 -7.89 -3.54 10.16
C GLY A 68 -7.41 -2.48 11.16
N ARG A 69 -8.03 -2.42 12.35
CA ARG A 69 -7.58 -1.52 13.42
C ARG A 69 -6.21 -1.91 13.97
N TYR A 70 -5.98 -3.21 14.12
CA TYR A 70 -4.70 -3.71 14.58
C TYR A 70 -3.59 -3.41 13.56
N GLU A 71 -3.81 -3.71 12.27
CA GLU A 71 -2.83 -3.47 11.23
C GLU A 71 -2.49 -2.00 11.07
N ALA A 72 -3.49 -1.11 11.13
CA ALA A 72 -3.26 0.33 11.12
C ALA A 72 -2.39 0.79 12.31
N LEU A 73 -2.62 0.24 13.51
CA LEU A 73 -1.81 0.53 14.68
C LEU A 73 -0.42 -0.09 14.58
N ARG A 74 -0.30 -1.31 14.09
CA ARG A 74 0.98 -2.01 13.88
C ARG A 74 1.88 -1.19 12.96
N LEU A 75 1.37 -0.79 11.80
CA LEU A 75 2.11 0.03 10.84
C LEU A 75 2.52 1.37 11.44
N TRP A 76 1.60 2.06 12.11
CA TRP A 76 1.92 3.33 12.77
C TRP A 76 2.96 3.18 13.89
N LEU A 77 2.93 2.10 14.68
CA LEU A 77 3.93 1.83 15.72
C LEU A 77 5.32 1.56 15.12
N ILE A 78 5.39 0.88 13.97
CA ILE A 78 6.62 0.66 13.21
C ILE A 78 7.13 1.98 12.62
N GLU A 79 6.27 2.75 11.94
CA GLU A 79 6.59 4.07 11.37
C GLU A 79 7.09 5.07 12.41
N SER A 80 6.55 5.00 13.63
CA SER A 80 6.98 5.86 14.75
C SER A 80 8.26 5.39 15.43
N GLY A 81 8.83 4.24 15.04
CA GLY A 81 9.98 3.64 15.69
C GLY A 81 9.70 3.08 17.10
N ALA A 82 8.43 2.99 17.49
CA ALA A 82 8.04 2.50 18.82
C ALA A 82 8.16 0.96 18.96
N VAL A 83 8.16 0.24 17.83
CA VAL A 83 8.40 -1.21 17.73
C VAL A 83 9.20 -1.51 16.47
N GLY A 84 10.00 -2.59 16.49
CA GLY A 84 10.71 -3.08 15.29
C GLY A 84 9.76 -3.73 14.29
N GLN A 85 10.17 -3.77 13.01
CA GLN A 85 9.35 -4.31 11.90
C GLN A 85 8.85 -5.74 12.15
N ASN A 86 9.61 -6.56 12.85
CA ASN A 86 9.29 -7.97 13.12
C ASN A 86 8.80 -8.23 14.56
N GLU A 87 8.55 -7.18 15.36
CA GLU A 87 8.13 -7.34 16.75
C GLU A 87 6.63 -7.60 16.93
N LEU A 88 5.84 -7.29 15.94
CA LEU A 88 4.40 -7.51 15.93
C LEU A 88 4.04 -8.32 14.69
N PRO A 89 3.35 -9.47 14.85
CA PRO A 89 2.92 -10.28 13.72
C PRO A 89 1.93 -9.50 12.84
N VAL A 90 1.89 -9.84 11.56
CA VAL A 90 0.84 -9.40 10.67
C VAL A 90 -0.44 -10.13 11.07
N ILE A 91 -1.44 -9.39 11.56
CA ILE A 91 -2.77 -9.94 11.77
C ILE A 91 -3.61 -9.54 10.59
N ASP A 92 -3.77 -10.45 9.68
CA ASP A 92 -4.65 -10.29 8.58
C ASP A 92 -5.81 -11.27 8.70
N GLY A 93 -6.97 -10.75 9.00
CA GLY A 93 -8.20 -11.53 8.97
C GLY A 93 -8.56 -12.07 7.58
N SER A 94 -7.79 -11.66 6.55
CA SER A 94 -7.98 -12.10 5.17
C SER A 94 -6.78 -12.83 4.58
N LEU A 95 -5.62 -12.85 5.27
CA LEU A 95 -4.32 -13.09 4.62
C LEU A 95 -3.63 -14.42 4.94
N THR A 96 -4.06 -15.13 5.94
CA THR A 96 -3.76 -16.54 5.97
C THR A 96 -4.89 -17.26 5.27
N LEU A 97 -4.71 -17.51 3.93
CA LEU A 97 -5.15 -18.82 3.52
C LEU A 97 -4.36 -19.79 4.39
N PRO A 98 -5.00 -20.67 5.15
CA PRO A 98 -4.44 -21.99 5.17
C PRO A 98 -4.24 -22.33 3.68
N GLU A 99 -3.12 -22.88 3.26
CA GLU A 99 -3.21 -23.95 2.28
C GLU A 99 -4.49 -24.63 2.71
N GLN A 100 -5.50 -24.68 1.81
CA GLN A 100 -6.77 -25.31 2.18
C GLN A 100 -6.35 -26.72 2.60
N ASP A 101 -6.16 -26.96 3.90
CA ASP A 101 -6.06 -28.31 4.47
C ASP A 101 -7.43 -29.02 4.35
N GLY A 102 -8.31 -28.42 3.57
CA GLY A 102 -9.58 -28.96 3.19
C GLY A 102 -9.44 -29.77 1.91
N VAL A 103 -10.03 -30.95 1.92
CA VAL A 103 -10.12 -31.77 0.71
C VAL A 103 -10.90 -30.99 -0.34
N GLU A 104 -10.22 -30.65 -1.46
CA GLU A 104 -10.86 -30.10 -2.65
C GLU A 104 -11.36 -31.27 -3.53
N VAL A 105 -12.57 -31.20 -4.03
CA VAL A 105 -13.05 -32.05 -5.12
C VAL A 105 -13.28 -31.15 -6.33
N VAL A 106 -12.70 -31.54 -7.47
CA VAL A 106 -12.59 -30.67 -8.65
C VAL A 106 -13.38 -31.25 -9.82
N LEU A 107 -14.26 -30.45 -10.40
CA LEU A 107 -14.93 -30.72 -11.67
C LEU A 107 -14.29 -29.87 -12.76
N GLU A 108 -13.89 -30.51 -13.86
CA GLU A 108 -13.21 -29.89 -14.99
C GLU A 108 -14.08 -29.89 -16.27
N PRO A 109 -15.12 -29.02 -16.35
CA PRO A 109 -15.95 -28.95 -17.53
C PRO A 109 -15.15 -28.38 -18.70
N LYS A 110 -15.36 -28.91 -19.91
CA LYS A 110 -14.73 -28.40 -21.11
C LYS A 110 -15.38 -27.11 -21.57
N ALA A 111 -14.59 -26.04 -21.66
CA ALA A 111 -15.05 -24.78 -22.23
C ALA A 111 -15.07 -24.80 -23.75
N SER A 112 -16.00 -24.06 -24.35
CA SER A 112 -16.04 -23.70 -25.77
C SER A 112 -15.55 -22.26 -25.93
N VAL A 113 -14.72 -21.98 -26.92
CA VAL A 113 -14.20 -20.65 -27.21
C VAL A 113 -14.80 -20.12 -28.50
N ASP A 114 -15.35 -18.93 -28.48
CA ASP A 114 -15.93 -18.27 -29.64
C ASP A 114 -14.87 -17.60 -30.52
N ASN A 115 -15.28 -17.06 -31.67
CA ASN A 115 -14.39 -16.39 -32.61
C ASN A 115 -13.82 -15.06 -32.08
N SER A 116 -14.35 -14.55 -30.96
CA SER A 116 -13.87 -13.33 -30.28
C SER A 116 -12.90 -13.63 -29.15
N GLY A 117 -12.59 -14.93 -28.92
CA GLY A 117 -11.70 -15.37 -27.84
C GLY A 117 -12.36 -15.41 -26.46
N ASN A 118 -13.71 -15.41 -26.38
CA ASN A 118 -14.41 -15.58 -25.13
C ASN A 118 -14.73 -17.06 -24.93
N ALA A 119 -14.52 -17.55 -23.71
CA ALA A 119 -14.83 -18.92 -23.33
C ALA A 119 -16.17 -19.01 -22.62
N SER A 120 -16.86 -20.13 -22.79
CA SER A 120 -18.04 -20.48 -22.02
C SER A 120 -17.99 -21.96 -21.60
N ALA A 121 -18.31 -22.21 -20.34
CA ALA A 121 -18.45 -23.55 -19.80
C ALA A 121 -19.80 -23.67 -19.09
N ALA A 122 -20.55 -24.70 -19.45
CA ALA A 122 -21.79 -25.05 -18.76
C ALA A 122 -21.55 -26.33 -17.95
N VAL A 123 -21.88 -26.28 -16.67
CA VAL A 123 -21.88 -27.45 -15.79
C VAL A 123 -23.26 -28.06 -15.86
N THR A 124 -23.32 -29.36 -16.18
CA THR A 124 -24.63 -30.05 -16.16
C THR A 124 -25.01 -30.43 -14.73
N ALA A 125 -26.32 -30.59 -14.49
CA ALA A 125 -26.81 -31.07 -13.18
C ALA A 125 -26.24 -32.45 -12.83
N ALA A 126 -26.02 -33.30 -13.85
CA ALA A 126 -25.43 -34.62 -13.65
C ALA A 126 -23.95 -34.55 -13.19
N ASP A 127 -23.17 -33.64 -13.81
CA ASP A 127 -21.76 -33.48 -13.44
C ASP A 127 -21.62 -32.90 -12.01
N LEU A 128 -22.48 -31.96 -11.66
CA LEU A 128 -22.43 -31.33 -10.33
C LEU A 128 -22.94 -32.29 -9.25
N ASN A 129 -23.96 -33.13 -9.53
CA ASN A 129 -24.39 -34.19 -8.60
C ASN A 129 -23.27 -35.21 -8.37
N LYS A 130 -22.55 -35.60 -9.43
CA LYS A 130 -21.40 -36.50 -9.28
C LYS A 130 -20.30 -35.86 -8.42
N LEU A 131 -20.01 -34.57 -8.61
CA LEU A 131 -19.08 -33.83 -7.77
C LEU A 131 -19.53 -33.81 -6.29
N LEU A 132 -20.84 -33.69 -6.03
CA LEU A 132 -21.38 -33.74 -4.68
C LEU A 132 -21.22 -35.11 -4.03
N ASP A 133 -21.50 -36.19 -4.78
CA ASP A 133 -21.27 -37.56 -4.29
C ASP A 133 -19.81 -37.78 -3.91
N GLU A 134 -18.87 -37.36 -4.77
CA GLU A 134 -17.42 -37.42 -4.52
C GLU A 134 -17.01 -36.56 -3.31
N ALA A 135 -17.62 -35.38 -3.16
CA ALA A 135 -17.35 -34.49 -2.05
C ALA A 135 -17.85 -35.03 -0.69
N LEU A 136 -18.99 -35.69 -0.67
CA LEU A 136 -19.52 -36.36 0.51
C LEU A 136 -18.64 -37.55 0.94
N GLU A 137 -18.18 -38.36 -0.03
CA GLU A 137 -17.28 -39.47 0.25
C GLU A 137 -15.91 -39.02 0.77
N ALA A 138 -15.41 -37.89 0.24
CA ALA A 138 -14.11 -37.32 0.60
C ALA A 138 -14.15 -36.39 1.81
N GLU A 139 -15.31 -36.12 2.39
CA GLU A 139 -15.52 -35.06 3.41
C GLU A 139 -14.94 -33.72 2.95
N ALA A 140 -15.17 -33.37 1.68
CA ALA A 140 -14.60 -32.19 1.07
C ALA A 140 -15.09 -30.91 1.73
N SER A 141 -14.18 -29.95 1.91
CA SER A 141 -14.50 -28.61 2.41
C SER A 141 -14.71 -27.60 1.28
N VAL A 142 -14.30 -27.93 0.05
CA VAL A 142 -14.45 -27.06 -1.12
C VAL A 142 -14.83 -27.85 -2.36
N LEU A 143 -15.86 -27.38 -3.04
CA LEU A 143 -16.26 -27.81 -4.37
C LEU A 143 -15.62 -26.85 -5.38
N VAL A 144 -14.79 -27.35 -6.28
CA VAL A 144 -14.07 -26.52 -7.26
C VAL A 144 -14.58 -26.82 -8.66
N ILE A 145 -15.01 -25.78 -9.36
CA ILE A 145 -15.32 -25.83 -10.80
C ILE A 145 -14.16 -25.18 -11.56
N ALA A 146 -13.42 -25.99 -12.32
CA ALA A 146 -12.21 -25.56 -13.01
C ALA A 146 -12.29 -25.84 -14.52
N PRO A 147 -12.93 -24.97 -15.33
CA PRO A 147 -13.06 -25.19 -16.77
C PRO A 147 -11.71 -25.32 -17.47
N THR A 148 -11.59 -26.29 -18.37
CA THR A 148 -10.41 -26.54 -19.21
C THR A 148 -10.63 -26.05 -20.64
N GLY A 149 -9.53 -25.76 -21.38
CA GLY A 149 -9.61 -25.30 -22.77
C GLY A 149 -9.88 -23.79 -22.91
N ALA A 150 -9.70 -23.02 -21.83
CA ALA A 150 -9.91 -21.57 -21.79
C ALA A 150 -8.64 -20.78 -21.46
N GLU A 151 -7.45 -21.37 -21.62
CA GLU A 151 -6.16 -20.83 -21.16
C GLU A 151 -5.81 -19.49 -21.84
N GLN A 152 -6.28 -19.28 -23.07
CA GLN A 152 -6.04 -18.06 -23.85
C GLN A 152 -7.26 -17.11 -23.89
N ALA A 153 -8.32 -17.43 -23.17
CA ALA A 153 -9.54 -16.63 -23.21
C ALA A 153 -9.33 -15.23 -22.58
N SER A 154 -9.93 -14.21 -23.21
CA SER A 154 -9.99 -12.85 -22.67
C SER A 154 -11.15 -12.65 -21.70
N ALA A 155 -12.19 -13.46 -21.83
CA ALA A 155 -13.32 -13.53 -20.91
C ALA A 155 -13.80 -14.99 -20.80
N ILE A 156 -14.34 -15.35 -19.65
CA ILE A 156 -14.92 -16.67 -19.40
C ILE A 156 -16.22 -16.55 -18.62
N SER A 157 -17.22 -17.31 -19.06
CA SER A 157 -18.50 -17.48 -18.38
C SER A 157 -18.65 -18.92 -17.94
N VAL A 158 -19.00 -19.14 -16.68
CA VAL A 158 -19.27 -20.48 -16.10
C VAL A 158 -20.69 -20.51 -15.59
N GLU A 159 -21.53 -21.34 -16.22
CA GLU A 159 -22.92 -21.51 -15.85
C GLU A 159 -23.09 -22.72 -14.92
N LEU A 160 -23.76 -22.51 -13.80
CA LEU A 160 -23.95 -23.44 -12.70
C LEU A 160 -25.46 -23.66 -12.48
N PRO A 161 -25.95 -24.91 -12.57
CA PRO A 161 -27.37 -25.21 -12.43
C PRO A 161 -27.86 -24.99 -11.00
N ARG A 162 -28.89 -24.15 -10.86
CA ARG A 162 -29.45 -23.73 -9.57
C ARG A 162 -29.89 -24.89 -8.69
N CYS A 163 -30.61 -25.84 -9.28
CA CYS A 163 -31.15 -26.96 -8.50
C CYS A 163 -30.08 -27.79 -7.79
N THR A 164 -28.91 -27.91 -8.41
CA THR A 164 -27.81 -28.69 -7.82
C THR A 164 -27.00 -27.85 -6.81
N LEU A 165 -26.94 -26.53 -6.99
CA LEU A 165 -26.36 -25.65 -5.98
C LEU A 165 -27.19 -25.64 -4.69
N ASP A 166 -28.52 -25.73 -4.79
CA ASP A 166 -29.38 -25.87 -3.63
C ASP A 166 -29.13 -27.21 -2.90
N ASN A 167 -28.96 -28.32 -3.64
CA ASN A 167 -28.58 -29.62 -3.07
C ASN A 167 -27.18 -29.53 -2.38
N ALA A 168 -26.23 -28.83 -2.99
CA ALA A 168 -24.90 -28.64 -2.40
C ALA A 168 -24.96 -27.94 -1.03
N LEU A 169 -25.85 -26.97 -0.88
CA LEU A 169 -26.08 -26.27 0.40
C LEU A 169 -26.75 -27.16 1.45
N ASP A 170 -27.67 -28.00 1.01
CA ASP A 170 -28.44 -28.86 1.92
C ASP A 170 -27.64 -30.09 2.38
N GLU A 171 -26.78 -30.63 1.53
CA GLU A 171 -26.05 -31.88 1.75
C GLU A 171 -24.62 -31.69 2.26
N THR A 172 -24.00 -30.52 2.01
CA THR A 172 -22.61 -30.25 2.39
C THR A 172 -22.45 -28.92 3.10
N ASN A 173 -21.36 -28.77 3.86
CA ASN A 173 -20.90 -27.47 4.36
C ASN A 173 -19.73 -26.92 3.52
N ALA A 174 -19.52 -27.47 2.33
CA ALA A 174 -18.42 -27.11 1.46
C ALA A 174 -18.61 -25.70 0.86
N ASP A 175 -17.52 -24.98 0.72
CA ASP A 175 -17.49 -23.72 -0.03
C ASP A 175 -17.48 -24.03 -1.52
N LEU A 176 -17.97 -23.12 -2.35
CA LEU A 176 -17.90 -23.23 -3.81
C LEU A 176 -16.83 -22.31 -4.37
N ALA A 177 -15.90 -22.86 -5.14
CA ALA A 177 -14.88 -22.11 -5.86
C ALA A 177 -15.04 -22.29 -7.38
N VAL A 178 -14.97 -21.19 -8.13
CA VAL A 178 -14.86 -21.19 -9.59
C VAL A 178 -13.46 -20.72 -9.97
N ARG A 179 -12.63 -21.66 -10.45
CA ARG A 179 -11.22 -21.45 -10.78
C ARG A 179 -11.05 -21.36 -12.27
N THR A 180 -10.55 -20.25 -12.78
CA THR A 180 -10.33 -19.99 -14.20
C THR A 180 -8.93 -19.46 -14.44
N PRO A 181 -8.41 -19.41 -15.68
CA PRO A 181 -7.16 -18.74 -16.00
C PRO A 181 -7.16 -17.23 -15.71
N LEU A 182 -8.36 -16.61 -15.56
CA LEU A 182 -8.53 -15.19 -15.30
C LEU A 182 -8.67 -14.87 -13.81
N GLY A 183 -8.86 -15.87 -12.97
CA GLY A 183 -9.02 -15.68 -11.53
C GLY A 183 -9.76 -16.86 -10.90
N GLU A 184 -9.79 -16.84 -9.57
CA GLU A 184 -10.62 -17.77 -8.78
C GLU A 184 -11.57 -16.96 -7.91
N LEU A 185 -12.85 -17.31 -7.93
CA LEU A 185 -13.89 -16.78 -7.06
C LEU A 185 -14.29 -17.87 -6.06
N SER A 186 -14.02 -17.66 -4.78
CA SER A 186 -14.46 -18.55 -3.71
C SER A 186 -15.63 -17.94 -2.95
N MET A 187 -16.69 -18.69 -2.85
CA MET A 187 -17.93 -18.32 -2.18
C MET A 187 -18.14 -19.25 -0.97
N PRO A 188 -17.94 -18.76 0.26
CA PRO A 188 -18.27 -19.51 1.46
C PRO A 188 -19.72 -20.01 1.42
N ASN A 189 -19.98 -21.21 1.94
CA ASN A 189 -21.29 -21.87 1.91
C ASN A 189 -22.45 -20.92 2.31
N LEU A 190 -22.29 -20.19 3.42
CA LEU A 190 -23.29 -19.22 3.89
C LEU A 190 -23.44 -17.99 2.97
N THR A 191 -22.39 -17.63 2.24
CA THR A 191 -22.45 -16.55 1.24
C THR A 191 -23.15 -17.04 -0.01
N LEU A 192 -22.84 -18.24 -0.47
CA LEU A 192 -23.56 -18.90 -1.57
C LEU A 192 -25.06 -19.02 -1.27
N ALA A 193 -25.45 -19.48 -0.09
CA ALA A 193 -26.85 -19.51 0.34
C ALA A 193 -27.52 -18.13 0.23
N ARG A 194 -26.81 -17.06 0.61
CA ARG A 194 -27.33 -15.70 0.49
C ARG A 194 -27.48 -15.25 -0.96
N ILE A 195 -26.49 -15.56 -1.80
CA ILE A 195 -26.53 -15.30 -3.25
C ILE A 195 -27.76 -16.00 -3.87
N LEU A 196 -27.90 -17.28 -3.60
CA LEU A 196 -28.97 -18.09 -4.16
C LEU A 196 -30.36 -17.64 -3.68
N SER A 197 -30.51 -17.20 -2.43
CA SER A 197 -31.79 -16.66 -1.93
C SER A 197 -32.20 -15.38 -2.68
N GLY A 198 -31.26 -14.62 -3.21
CA GLY A 198 -31.48 -13.41 -4.01
C GLY A 198 -31.64 -13.64 -5.52
N ALA A 199 -31.32 -14.83 -6.01
CA ALA A 199 -31.17 -15.16 -7.43
C ALA A 199 -32.48 -15.48 -8.18
N GLY A 200 -33.65 -15.59 -7.48
CA GLY A 200 -34.92 -15.75 -8.15
C GLY A 200 -35.18 -17.11 -8.83
N GLY A 201 -34.40 -18.15 -8.44
CA GLY A 201 -34.61 -19.53 -8.93
C GLY A 201 -33.96 -19.85 -10.29
N GLN A 202 -33.24 -18.95 -10.88
CA GLN A 202 -32.49 -19.15 -12.14
C GLN A 202 -31.05 -19.64 -11.87
N ASP A 203 -30.43 -20.26 -12.86
CA ASP A 203 -29.05 -20.69 -12.83
C ASP A 203 -28.10 -19.52 -12.53
N LEU A 204 -26.97 -19.83 -11.90
CA LEU A 204 -25.96 -18.85 -11.53
C LEU A 204 -24.84 -18.84 -12.59
N THR A 205 -24.49 -17.68 -13.09
CA THR A 205 -23.37 -17.53 -14.02
C THR A 205 -22.27 -16.66 -13.40
N VAL A 206 -21.07 -17.23 -13.31
CA VAL A 206 -19.85 -16.49 -12.93
C VAL A 206 -19.18 -16.02 -14.20
N ASN A 207 -18.92 -14.72 -14.29
CA ASN A 207 -18.24 -14.12 -15.43
C ASN A 207 -16.93 -13.48 -14.95
N MET A 208 -15.84 -13.76 -15.63
CA MET A 208 -14.54 -13.10 -15.45
C MET A 208 -14.03 -12.60 -16.78
N ALA A 209 -13.48 -11.39 -16.80
CA ALA A 209 -12.92 -10.81 -18.01
C ALA A 209 -11.65 -10.03 -17.68
N ARG A 210 -10.61 -10.23 -18.49
CA ARG A 210 -9.41 -9.40 -18.44
C ARG A 210 -9.72 -8.03 -19.02
N ARG A 211 -9.30 -6.97 -18.31
CA ARG A 211 -9.39 -5.60 -18.78
C ARG A 211 -8.01 -5.03 -19.04
N THR A 212 -7.92 -4.03 -19.91
CA THR A 212 -6.67 -3.33 -20.19
C THR A 212 -6.35 -2.31 -19.09
N ILE A 213 -5.07 -1.97 -18.95
CA ILE A 213 -4.61 -0.92 -18.04
C ILE A 213 -5.30 0.40 -18.35
N SER A 214 -5.38 0.79 -19.62
CA SER A 214 -6.07 2.03 -20.02
C SER A 214 -7.57 2.06 -19.66
N GLN A 215 -8.24 0.91 -19.66
CA GLN A 215 -9.61 0.81 -19.15
C GLN A 215 -9.69 1.01 -17.65
N ALA A 216 -8.71 0.47 -16.89
CA ALA A 216 -8.62 0.66 -15.45
C ALA A 216 -8.33 2.12 -15.09
N GLU A 217 -7.39 2.76 -15.78
CA GLU A 217 -7.08 4.19 -15.60
C GLU A 217 -8.30 5.08 -15.83
N ALA A 218 -9.05 4.80 -16.92
CA ALA A 218 -10.28 5.53 -17.22
C ALA A 218 -11.36 5.35 -16.11
N LEU A 219 -11.46 4.15 -15.53
CA LEU A 219 -12.39 3.85 -14.44
C LEU A 219 -11.95 4.47 -13.11
N LEU A 220 -10.64 4.46 -12.83
CA LEU A 220 -10.07 5.08 -11.62
C LEU A 220 -10.17 6.62 -11.69
N ASN A 221 -10.03 7.21 -12.88
CA ASN A 221 -10.22 8.64 -13.15
C ASN A 221 -9.55 9.55 -12.10
N GLY A 222 -8.29 9.29 -11.77
CA GLY A 222 -7.52 10.04 -10.78
C GLY A 222 -7.94 9.85 -9.31
N ARG A 223 -8.82 8.86 -9.04
CA ARG A 223 -9.29 8.56 -7.67
C ARG A 223 -8.38 7.59 -6.91
N ALA A 224 -7.30 7.14 -7.51
CA ALA A 224 -6.34 6.22 -6.90
C ALA A 224 -4.96 6.86 -6.84
N ASP A 225 -4.30 6.69 -5.72
CA ASP A 225 -2.88 7.03 -5.51
C ASP A 225 -2.03 5.91 -6.11
N VAL A 226 -1.80 5.95 -7.43
CA VAL A 226 -1.06 4.92 -8.17
C VAL A 226 -0.15 5.60 -9.17
N THR A 227 1.13 5.25 -9.14
CA THR A 227 2.10 5.75 -10.13
C THR A 227 1.93 5.07 -11.48
N GLU A 228 2.45 5.69 -12.56
CA GLU A 228 2.46 5.08 -13.91
C GLU A 228 3.19 3.73 -13.92
N GLU A 229 4.29 3.62 -13.16
CA GLU A 229 5.06 2.38 -13.03
C GLU A 229 4.23 1.28 -12.37
N GLN A 230 3.57 1.58 -11.26
CA GLN A 230 2.66 0.64 -10.60
C GLN A 230 1.51 0.23 -11.51
N MET A 231 0.91 1.16 -12.27
CA MET A 231 -0.14 0.84 -13.23
C MET A 231 0.36 -0.06 -14.34
N SER A 232 1.58 0.14 -14.85
CA SER A 232 2.16 -0.73 -15.89
C SER A 232 2.32 -2.18 -15.45
N GLY A 233 2.54 -2.42 -14.14
CA GLY A 233 2.62 -3.74 -13.52
C GLY A 233 1.29 -4.31 -13.02
N ALA A 234 0.21 -3.55 -13.07
CA ALA A 234 -1.08 -3.93 -12.50
C ALA A 234 -1.76 -5.08 -13.27
N SER A 235 -2.54 -5.85 -12.55
CA SER A 235 -3.46 -6.85 -13.13
C SER A 235 -4.90 -6.38 -12.99
N VAL A 236 -5.66 -6.47 -14.07
CA VAL A 236 -7.03 -5.94 -14.13
C VAL A 236 -8.01 -7.04 -14.53
N VAL A 237 -8.91 -7.38 -13.62
CA VAL A 237 -9.92 -8.41 -13.83
C VAL A 237 -11.30 -7.87 -13.43
N GLU A 238 -12.26 -7.98 -14.32
CA GLU A 238 -13.67 -7.77 -14.00
C GLU A 238 -14.29 -9.09 -13.60
N VAL A 239 -15.01 -9.10 -12.48
CA VAL A 239 -15.75 -10.25 -11.99
C VAL A 239 -17.20 -9.86 -11.76
N SER A 240 -18.12 -10.65 -12.32
CA SER A 240 -19.56 -10.45 -12.13
C SER A 240 -20.28 -11.77 -11.93
N LEU A 241 -21.39 -11.70 -11.22
CA LEU A 241 -22.33 -12.79 -11.00
C LEU A 241 -23.70 -12.39 -11.58
N THR A 242 -24.28 -13.29 -12.34
CA THR A 242 -25.65 -13.11 -12.83
C THR A 242 -26.51 -14.36 -12.52
N SER A 243 -27.80 -14.15 -12.40
CA SER A 243 -28.79 -15.24 -12.35
C SER A 243 -29.92 -14.89 -13.34
N GLY A 244 -29.93 -15.59 -14.47
CA GLY A 244 -30.68 -15.15 -15.64
C GLY A 244 -30.24 -13.73 -16.04
N ASN A 245 -31.21 -12.81 -16.18
CA ASN A 245 -30.94 -11.41 -16.53
C ASN A 245 -30.63 -10.50 -15.32
N LYS A 246 -30.55 -11.06 -14.11
CA LYS A 246 -30.32 -10.28 -12.88
C LYS A 246 -28.85 -10.29 -12.50
N SER A 247 -28.25 -9.12 -12.39
CA SER A 247 -26.91 -8.95 -11.83
C SER A 247 -26.94 -9.04 -10.30
N ILE A 248 -25.97 -9.77 -9.73
CA ILE A 248 -25.77 -9.92 -8.29
C ILE A 248 -24.49 -9.17 -7.94
N THR A 249 -24.64 -8.02 -7.29
CA THR A 249 -23.53 -7.11 -7.02
C THR A 249 -23.09 -7.08 -5.56
N SER A 250 -23.93 -7.58 -4.63
CA SER A 250 -23.63 -7.62 -3.20
C SER A 250 -24.21 -8.85 -2.52
N PHE A 251 -23.64 -9.21 -1.38
CA PHE A 251 -23.92 -10.47 -0.68
C PHE A 251 -24.51 -10.25 0.72
N GLY A 252 -25.19 -9.11 0.93
CA GLY A 252 -25.82 -8.79 2.22
C GLY A 252 -24.81 -8.61 3.36
N GLY A 253 -23.67 -8.01 3.09
CA GLY A 253 -22.59 -7.78 4.06
C GLY A 253 -21.67 -9.00 4.29
N ARG A 254 -21.88 -10.11 3.58
CA ARG A 254 -20.98 -11.28 3.61
C ARG A 254 -19.87 -11.10 2.59
N SER A 255 -18.72 -11.68 2.87
CA SER A 255 -17.55 -11.62 1.98
C SER A 255 -17.45 -12.84 1.07
N ILE A 256 -16.77 -12.63 -0.04
CA ILE A 256 -16.20 -13.61 -0.95
C ILE A 256 -14.70 -13.41 -1.03
N THR A 257 -13.97 -14.41 -1.51
CA THR A 257 -12.54 -14.30 -1.77
C THR A 257 -12.28 -14.40 -3.26
N LEU A 258 -11.39 -13.52 -3.75
CA LEU A 258 -10.87 -13.56 -5.11
C LEU A 258 -9.37 -13.85 -5.08
N LEU A 259 -8.91 -14.70 -6.02
CA LEU A 259 -7.51 -14.82 -6.38
C LEU A 259 -7.36 -14.24 -7.79
N LEU A 260 -6.58 -13.18 -7.92
CA LEU A 260 -6.33 -12.48 -9.17
C LEU A 260 -4.93 -12.86 -9.69
N PRO A 261 -4.79 -13.34 -10.93
CA PRO A 261 -3.48 -13.69 -11.47
C PRO A 261 -2.64 -12.42 -11.67
N VAL A 262 -1.36 -12.46 -11.28
CA VAL A 262 -0.46 -11.32 -11.37
C VAL A 262 0.89 -11.70 -11.96
N ASN A 263 1.63 -10.71 -12.46
CA ASN A 263 2.91 -10.92 -13.11
C ASN A 263 4.05 -11.07 -12.07
N ALA A 264 4.82 -12.13 -12.17
CA ALA A 264 6.00 -12.40 -11.34
C ALA A 264 7.11 -11.33 -11.45
N GLY A 265 7.10 -10.51 -12.51
CA GLY A 265 8.03 -9.37 -12.66
C GLY A 265 7.69 -8.17 -11.77
N ALA A 266 6.42 -8.05 -11.35
CA ALA A 266 5.94 -6.90 -10.58
C ALA A 266 5.52 -7.26 -9.15
N PHE A 267 5.26 -8.53 -8.85
CA PHE A 267 4.79 -9.01 -7.55
C PHE A 267 5.70 -10.11 -7.01
N GLN A 268 5.77 -10.23 -5.68
CA GLN A 268 6.50 -11.28 -4.98
C GLN A 268 5.59 -11.99 -3.98
N ALA A 269 5.74 -13.32 -3.85
CA ALA A 269 4.96 -14.11 -2.90
C ALA A 269 5.21 -13.64 -1.46
N GLY A 270 4.15 -13.57 -0.66
CA GLY A 270 4.17 -13.07 0.72
C GLY A 270 4.10 -11.55 0.85
N GLN A 271 4.12 -10.80 -0.25
CA GLN A 271 4.11 -9.35 -0.25
C GLN A 271 2.67 -8.81 -0.18
N ALA A 272 2.44 -7.82 0.70
CA ALA A 272 1.20 -7.07 0.71
C ALA A 272 1.12 -6.14 -0.51
N CYS A 273 -0.07 -5.98 -1.06
CA CYS A 273 -0.32 -5.09 -2.18
C CYS A 273 -1.68 -4.41 -2.03
N THR A 274 -1.95 -3.45 -2.89
CA THR A 274 -3.24 -2.76 -2.94
C THR A 274 -4.10 -3.31 -4.07
N VAL A 275 -5.39 -3.52 -3.80
CA VAL A 275 -6.37 -3.85 -4.83
C VAL A 275 -7.44 -2.76 -4.83
N TYR A 276 -7.60 -2.07 -5.94
CA TYR A 276 -8.72 -1.15 -6.11
C TYR A 276 -9.91 -1.91 -6.69
N GLN A 277 -11.02 -1.86 -5.99
CA GLN A 277 -12.31 -2.37 -6.45
C GLN A 277 -13.14 -1.23 -7.02
N ILE A 278 -13.61 -1.38 -8.23
CA ILE A 278 -14.46 -0.41 -8.91
C ILE A 278 -15.83 -1.05 -9.10
N SER A 279 -16.84 -0.53 -8.41
CA SER A 279 -18.21 -1.02 -8.53
C SER A 279 -18.84 -0.63 -9.87
N GLY A 280 -19.94 -1.30 -10.26
CA GLY A 280 -20.70 -0.94 -11.47
C GLY A 280 -21.24 0.50 -11.48
N GLY A 281 -21.36 1.14 -10.31
CA GLY A 281 -21.71 2.56 -10.17
C GLY A 281 -20.50 3.52 -10.19
N GLY A 282 -19.28 3.02 -10.42
CA GLY A 282 -18.05 3.83 -10.49
C GLY A 282 -17.50 4.24 -9.13
N ALA A 283 -17.98 3.70 -8.00
CA ALA A 283 -17.35 3.89 -6.71
C ALA A 283 -16.07 3.06 -6.64
N VAL A 284 -15.00 3.68 -6.13
CA VAL A 284 -13.69 3.06 -5.97
C VAL A 284 -13.44 2.81 -4.49
N GLU A 285 -13.10 1.56 -4.14
CA GLU A 285 -12.73 1.13 -2.80
C GLU A 285 -11.30 0.58 -2.81
N LYS A 286 -10.51 0.92 -1.81
CA LYS A 286 -9.15 0.41 -1.62
C LYS A 286 -9.18 -0.78 -0.68
N LEU A 287 -8.78 -1.94 -1.17
CA LEU A 287 -8.74 -3.20 -0.45
C LEU A 287 -7.29 -3.63 -0.22
N ALA A 288 -7.04 -4.31 0.90
CA ALA A 288 -5.76 -4.97 1.14
C ALA A 288 -5.70 -6.29 0.37
N GLY A 289 -4.61 -6.51 -0.36
CA GLY A 289 -4.31 -7.76 -1.04
C GLY A 289 -3.00 -8.38 -0.55
N VAL A 290 -2.85 -9.69 -0.74
CA VAL A 290 -1.57 -10.39 -0.50
C VAL A 290 -1.24 -11.28 -1.69
N CYS A 291 0.00 -11.21 -2.10
CA CYS A 291 0.52 -12.03 -3.17
C CYS A 291 0.86 -13.44 -2.66
N LEU A 292 0.37 -14.46 -3.33
CA LEU A 292 0.56 -15.87 -3.00
C LEU A 292 1.18 -16.61 -4.19
N SER A 293 2.01 -17.60 -3.91
CA SER A 293 2.44 -18.57 -4.91
C SER A 293 1.53 -19.80 -4.86
N ARG A 294 0.87 -20.15 -5.98
CA ARG A 294 0.01 -21.33 -6.07
C ARG A 294 0.10 -21.93 -7.48
N ASN A 295 0.28 -23.26 -7.56
CA ASN A 295 0.34 -24.00 -8.83
C ASN A 295 1.31 -23.40 -9.87
N GLY A 296 2.48 -22.91 -9.41
CA GLY A 296 3.51 -22.32 -10.26
C GLY A 296 3.22 -20.90 -10.77
N GLY A 297 2.10 -20.29 -10.37
CA GLY A 297 1.72 -18.91 -10.66
C GLY A 297 1.74 -18.02 -9.43
N LEU A 298 1.72 -16.70 -9.65
CA LEU A 298 1.51 -15.70 -8.61
C LEU A 298 0.09 -15.16 -8.67
N TRP A 299 -0.52 -15.01 -7.50
CA TRP A 299 -1.91 -14.62 -7.34
C TRP A 299 -2.04 -13.60 -6.21
N VAL A 300 -2.86 -12.60 -6.39
CA VAL A 300 -3.24 -11.68 -5.31
C VAL A 300 -4.58 -12.14 -4.74
N LYS A 301 -4.56 -12.50 -3.47
CA LYS A 301 -5.77 -12.76 -2.69
C LYS A 301 -6.35 -11.46 -2.18
N VAL A 302 -7.66 -11.30 -2.37
CA VAL A 302 -8.43 -10.19 -1.84
C VAL A 302 -9.80 -10.67 -1.36
N SER A 303 -10.29 -10.12 -0.26
CA SER A 303 -11.64 -10.36 0.25
C SER A 303 -12.51 -9.13 0.01
N THR A 304 -13.75 -9.34 -0.45
CA THR A 304 -14.67 -8.25 -0.75
C THR A 304 -16.12 -8.64 -0.47
N THR A 305 -16.97 -7.64 -0.25
CA THR A 305 -18.44 -7.81 -0.09
C THR A 305 -19.22 -7.44 -1.35
N GLN A 306 -18.54 -7.04 -2.43
CA GLN A 306 -19.13 -6.61 -3.69
C GLN A 306 -18.32 -7.12 -4.87
N LEU A 307 -18.92 -7.15 -6.05
CA LEU A 307 -18.25 -7.46 -7.32
C LEU A 307 -18.10 -6.22 -8.19
N GLY A 308 -17.21 -6.32 -9.17
CA GLY A 308 -16.89 -5.25 -10.10
C GLY A 308 -15.55 -5.48 -10.79
N THR A 309 -14.85 -4.40 -11.13
CA THR A 309 -13.51 -4.45 -11.69
C THR A 309 -12.48 -4.33 -10.56
N PHE A 310 -11.53 -5.27 -10.54
CA PHE A 310 -10.44 -5.31 -9.56
C PHE A 310 -9.13 -4.97 -10.25
N VAL A 311 -8.42 -4.01 -9.70
CA VAL A 311 -7.09 -3.58 -10.15
C VAL A 311 -6.11 -3.93 -9.05
N ALA A 312 -5.39 -5.05 -9.20
CA ALA A 312 -4.31 -5.41 -8.30
C ALA A 312 -3.06 -4.61 -8.70
N VAL A 313 -2.60 -3.76 -7.80
CA VAL A 313 -1.47 -2.86 -8.02
C VAL A 313 -0.27 -3.41 -7.26
N PRO A 314 0.89 -3.58 -7.92
CA PRO A 314 2.10 -3.99 -7.23
C PRO A 314 2.46 -2.97 -6.15
N PRO A 315 3.07 -3.41 -5.04
CA PRO A 315 3.61 -2.48 -4.07
C PRO A 315 4.69 -1.62 -4.73
N GLU A 316 4.87 -0.43 -4.20
CA GLU A 316 5.96 0.42 -4.63
C GLU A 316 7.28 -0.32 -4.45
N GLN A 317 8.02 -0.50 -5.55
CA GLN A 317 9.33 -1.14 -5.48
C GLN A 317 10.31 -0.13 -4.87
N PRO A 318 11.12 -0.54 -3.89
CA PRO A 318 12.14 0.35 -3.38
C PRO A 318 13.06 0.76 -4.53
N VAL A 319 13.31 2.06 -4.64
CA VAL A 319 14.19 2.61 -5.67
C VAL A 319 15.57 1.97 -5.54
N GLN A 320 16.03 1.27 -6.58
CA GLN A 320 17.37 0.69 -6.58
C GLN A 320 18.41 1.80 -6.66
N LEU A 321 18.96 2.17 -5.51
CA LEU A 321 20.03 3.16 -5.44
C LEU A 321 21.39 2.54 -5.84
N PRO A 322 22.21 3.25 -6.61
CA PRO A 322 23.55 2.77 -6.97
C PRO A 322 24.56 2.87 -5.80
N PHE A 323 24.14 3.39 -4.65
CA PHE A 323 24.99 3.75 -3.53
C PHE A 323 25.19 2.61 -2.54
N THR A 324 26.43 2.24 -2.29
CA THR A 324 26.77 1.15 -1.34
C THR A 324 26.71 1.59 0.12
N ASP A 325 26.71 2.90 0.37
CA ASP A 325 26.64 3.54 1.69
C ASP A 325 25.21 4.01 2.08
N VAL A 326 24.18 3.56 1.34
CA VAL A 326 22.76 3.78 1.62
C VAL A 326 22.04 2.45 1.55
N ARG A 327 21.36 2.07 2.62
CA ARG A 327 20.66 0.78 2.75
C ARG A 327 19.20 1.00 3.05
N GLU A 328 18.33 0.11 2.62
CA GLU A 328 16.87 0.17 2.84
C GLU A 328 16.44 0.34 4.31
N GLY A 329 17.26 -0.05 5.28
CA GLY A 329 16.98 0.15 6.70
C GLY A 329 17.46 1.49 7.29
N ASP A 330 18.13 2.32 6.51
CA ASP A 330 18.62 3.62 6.97
C ASP A 330 17.47 4.64 7.04
N TRP A 331 17.42 5.44 8.10
CA TRP A 331 16.36 6.44 8.30
C TRP A 331 16.26 7.47 7.15
N PHE A 332 17.31 7.60 6.39
CA PHE A 332 17.41 8.53 5.26
C PHE A 332 17.21 7.87 3.90
N TYR A 333 16.94 6.56 3.84
CA TYR A 333 16.83 5.83 2.56
C TYR A 333 15.82 6.46 1.61
N ASP A 334 14.59 6.67 2.07
CA ASP A 334 13.51 7.23 1.26
C ASP A 334 13.83 8.66 0.79
N ALA A 335 14.44 9.45 1.66
CA ALA A 335 14.84 10.82 1.32
C ALA A 335 15.98 10.86 0.28
N VAL A 336 16.94 9.94 0.37
CA VAL A 336 18.01 9.82 -0.62
C VAL A 336 17.46 9.29 -1.94
N ALA A 337 16.55 8.29 -1.89
CA ALA A 337 15.87 7.77 -3.06
C ALA A 337 15.07 8.88 -3.77
N TYR A 338 14.29 9.65 -3.02
CA TYR A 338 13.57 10.80 -3.53
C TYR A 338 14.48 11.82 -4.21
N ALA A 339 15.56 12.22 -3.52
CA ALA A 339 16.50 13.21 -4.04
C ALA A 339 17.25 12.72 -5.30
N TYR A 340 17.58 11.43 -5.36
CA TYR A 340 18.23 10.80 -6.51
C TYR A 340 17.31 10.67 -7.71
N THR A 341 16.09 10.15 -7.50
CA THR A 341 15.10 9.94 -8.56
C THR A 341 14.62 11.26 -9.18
N ASN A 342 14.51 12.32 -8.38
CA ASN A 342 14.16 13.66 -8.84
C ASN A 342 15.36 14.50 -9.27
N GLU A 343 16.53 13.89 -9.45
CA GLU A 343 17.77 14.51 -9.94
C GLU A 343 18.26 15.73 -9.10
N LEU A 344 17.78 15.85 -7.86
CA LEU A 344 18.16 16.93 -6.96
C LEU A 344 19.62 16.78 -6.50
N PHE A 345 19.99 15.54 -6.14
CA PHE A 345 21.33 15.19 -5.70
C PHE A 345 21.88 14.01 -6.48
N ASN A 346 23.11 14.16 -6.92
CA ASN A 346 23.93 13.03 -7.37
C ASN A 346 24.73 12.48 -6.19
N GLY A 347 25.27 11.25 -6.34
CA GLY A 347 26.28 10.73 -5.43
C GLY A 347 27.52 11.60 -5.41
N THR A 348 28.34 11.46 -4.37
CA THR A 348 29.72 12.01 -4.34
C THR A 348 30.66 11.22 -5.23
N SER A 349 30.25 9.99 -5.59
CA SER A 349 30.81 9.17 -6.66
C SER A 349 29.70 8.34 -7.33
N ALA A 350 30.03 7.52 -8.30
CA ALA A 350 29.09 6.62 -8.95
C ALA A 350 28.43 5.62 -7.98
N THR A 351 29.08 5.29 -6.86
CA THR A 351 28.62 4.26 -5.92
C THR A 351 28.53 4.72 -4.48
N THR A 352 28.72 6.01 -4.20
CA THR A 352 28.63 6.57 -2.85
C THR A 352 27.78 7.84 -2.84
N PHE A 353 26.90 7.96 -1.88
CA PHE A 353 26.10 9.15 -1.62
C PHE A 353 26.73 10.07 -0.58
N SER A 354 27.49 9.51 0.35
CA SER A 354 28.06 10.19 1.53
C SER A 354 26.99 10.82 2.44
N PRO A 355 26.01 10.03 2.97
CA PRO A 355 24.85 10.56 3.70
C PRO A 355 25.23 11.39 4.92
N ASN A 356 26.31 11.04 5.60
CA ASN A 356 26.82 11.74 6.79
C ASN A 356 27.83 12.89 6.45
N GLY A 357 28.15 13.07 5.17
CA GLY A 357 28.95 14.20 4.72
C GLY A 357 28.17 15.50 4.85
N THR A 358 28.86 16.61 5.18
CA THR A 358 28.20 17.92 5.27
C THR A 358 27.77 18.42 3.89
N MET A 359 26.62 19.11 3.86
CA MET A 359 26.12 19.77 2.66
C MET A 359 26.76 21.16 2.55
N THR A 360 27.31 21.49 1.37
CA THR A 360 27.81 22.85 1.15
C THR A 360 26.69 23.78 0.68
N ARG A 361 26.90 25.09 0.82
CA ARG A 361 25.96 26.10 0.36
C ARG A 361 25.73 26.01 -1.15
N ALA A 362 26.80 25.79 -1.93
CA ALA A 362 26.69 25.58 -3.36
C ALA A 362 25.88 24.35 -3.72
N MET A 363 26.06 23.23 -3.02
CA MET A 363 25.27 22.02 -3.24
C MET A 363 23.76 22.24 -3.02
N LEU A 364 23.38 22.91 -1.94
CA LEU A 364 21.97 23.18 -1.65
C LEU A 364 21.33 24.05 -2.75
N VAL A 365 22.03 25.11 -3.15
CA VAL A 365 21.53 26.01 -4.20
C VAL A 365 21.43 25.32 -5.55
N THR A 366 22.37 24.46 -5.87
CA THR A 366 22.34 23.66 -7.11
C THR A 366 21.16 22.67 -7.10
N ALA A 367 20.83 22.09 -5.96
CA ALA A 367 19.65 21.23 -5.86
C ALA A 367 18.34 22.01 -6.14
N LEU A 368 18.20 23.23 -5.62
CA LEU A 368 17.04 24.07 -5.90
C LEU A 368 17.01 24.56 -7.36
N TRP A 369 18.15 24.85 -7.94
CA TRP A 369 18.28 25.26 -9.35
C TRP A 369 17.86 24.12 -10.29
N ARG A 370 18.29 22.89 -10.02
CA ARG A 370 17.86 21.70 -10.75
C ARG A 370 16.36 21.45 -10.63
N LEU A 371 15.82 21.63 -9.43
CA LEU A 371 14.38 21.51 -9.20
C LEU A 371 13.56 22.47 -10.08
N GLU A 372 14.12 23.63 -10.43
CA GLU A 372 13.51 24.60 -11.34
C GLU A 372 13.80 24.33 -12.82
N GLY A 373 14.44 23.22 -13.16
CA GLY A 373 14.78 22.88 -14.53
C GLY A 373 15.99 23.64 -15.08
N GLU A 374 16.91 24.00 -14.22
CA GLU A 374 18.19 24.64 -14.55
C GLU A 374 18.04 25.97 -15.32
N PRO A 375 17.23 26.93 -14.82
CA PRO A 375 16.98 28.17 -15.52
C PRO A 375 18.28 29.00 -15.71
N ALA A 376 18.46 29.54 -16.91
CA ALA A 376 19.59 30.42 -17.19
C ALA A 376 19.53 31.67 -16.31
N ALA A 377 20.65 32.06 -15.71
CA ALA A 377 20.76 33.30 -14.96
C ALA A 377 20.83 34.50 -15.93
N ALA A 378 20.18 35.61 -15.58
CA ALA A 378 20.20 36.82 -16.39
C ALA A 378 21.52 37.64 -16.29
N GLY A 379 22.43 37.22 -15.42
CA GLY A 379 23.72 37.87 -15.18
C GLY A 379 24.54 37.15 -14.09
N THR A 380 25.59 37.73 -13.61
CA THR A 380 26.43 37.17 -12.56
C THR A 380 25.98 37.61 -11.16
N SER A 381 26.20 36.77 -10.16
CA SER A 381 25.91 37.07 -8.74
C SER A 381 26.73 38.20 -8.14
N GLY A 382 27.89 38.47 -8.73
CA GLY A 382 28.84 39.49 -8.23
C GLY A 382 29.59 39.07 -6.98
N PHE A 383 29.45 37.83 -6.50
CA PHE A 383 30.23 37.34 -5.36
C PHE A 383 31.66 37.05 -5.74
N PRO A 384 32.66 37.63 -5.03
CA PRO A 384 34.07 37.56 -5.43
C PRO A 384 34.66 36.16 -5.31
N ASP A 385 34.03 35.28 -4.54
CA ASP A 385 34.47 33.91 -4.26
C ASP A 385 33.73 32.85 -5.12
N VAL A 386 32.81 33.30 -5.97
CA VAL A 386 32.17 32.43 -6.98
C VAL A 386 33.06 32.42 -8.22
N LYS A 387 33.72 31.28 -8.47
CA LYS A 387 34.63 31.13 -9.60
C LYS A 387 33.83 31.02 -10.90
N PRO A 388 34.27 31.71 -11.97
CA PRO A 388 33.73 31.47 -13.31
C PRO A 388 33.89 30.01 -13.69
N ASP A 389 32.90 29.43 -14.39
CA ASP A 389 32.93 28.07 -14.91
C ASP A 389 33.00 26.95 -13.85
N ALA A 390 32.76 27.25 -12.55
CA ALA A 390 32.60 26.21 -11.55
C ALA A 390 31.23 25.53 -11.73
N TRP A 391 31.12 24.27 -11.30
CA TRP A 391 29.90 23.46 -11.42
C TRP A 391 28.65 24.11 -10.77
N TYR A 392 28.84 25.05 -9.87
CA TYR A 392 27.76 25.74 -9.11
C TYR A 392 27.53 27.19 -9.59
N THR A 393 28.31 27.70 -10.54
CA THR A 393 28.30 29.14 -10.89
C THR A 393 26.90 29.58 -11.34
N GLU A 394 26.28 28.89 -12.31
CA GLU A 394 24.99 29.25 -12.83
C GLU A 394 23.89 29.15 -11.77
N ALA A 395 23.97 28.13 -10.92
CA ALA A 395 23.03 27.95 -9.82
C ALA A 395 23.12 29.09 -8.78
N VAL A 396 24.33 29.52 -8.44
CA VAL A 396 24.55 30.64 -7.51
C VAL A 396 24.12 31.97 -8.13
N ASP A 397 24.42 32.19 -9.41
CA ASP A 397 24.01 33.38 -10.14
C ASP A 397 22.48 33.47 -10.21
N TRP A 398 21.79 32.39 -10.54
CA TRP A 398 20.33 32.30 -10.54
C TRP A 398 19.75 32.59 -9.14
N ALA A 399 20.25 31.93 -8.10
CA ALA A 399 19.73 32.05 -6.75
C ALA A 399 19.97 33.44 -6.13
N SER A 400 21.06 34.12 -6.54
CA SER A 400 21.33 35.51 -6.17
C SER A 400 20.33 36.45 -6.82
N GLN A 401 20.04 36.29 -8.10
CA GLN A 401 19.12 37.14 -8.87
C GLN A 401 17.65 36.96 -8.51
N THR A 402 17.32 35.81 -7.98
CA THR A 402 15.97 35.49 -7.48
C THR A 402 15.81 35.75 -5.99
N ASP A 403 16.78 36.39 -5.35
CA ASP A 403 16.81 36.71 -3.92
C ASP A 403 16.68 35.48 -2.97
N ILE A 404 16.92 34.28 -3.50
CA ILE A 404 16.95 33.03 -2.69
C ILE A 404 18.11 33.06 -1.71
N VAL A 405 19.27 33.56 -2.19
CA VAL A 405 20.48 33.65 -1.38
C VAL A 405 21.00 35.07 -1.28
N SER A 406 21.68 35.35 -0.17
CA SER A 406 22.53 36.52 0.02
C SER A 406 23.91 36.06 0.48
N GLY A 407 24.90 36.91 0.32
CA GLY A 407 26.26 36.63 0.79
C GLY A 407 26.36 36.51 2.31
N THR A 408 27.50 36.03 2.78
CA THR A 408 27.88 35.87 4.19
C THR A 408 28.70 37.06 4.70
N GLY A 409 28.68 38.18 3.94
CA GLY A 409 29.45 39.40 4.23
C GLY A 409 30.69 39.58 3.32
N ALA A 410 31.55 38.58 3.19
CA ALA A 410 32.73 38.62 2.35
C ALA A 410 32.51 38.00 0.95
N GLY A 411 31.50 37.18 0.76
CA GLY A 411 31.19 36.47 -0.48
C GLY A 411 29.97 35.56 -0.31
N PHE A 412 29.83 34.59 -1.18
CA PHE A 412 28.78 33.56 -1.11
C PHE A 412 29.16 32.39 -0.19
N ASP A 413 30.43 32.07 -0.09
CA ASP A 413 31.02 30.92 0.61
C ASP A 413 30.52 29.58 0.02
N PRO A 414 30.80 29.29 -1.26
CA PRO A 414 30.23 28.14 -1.96
C PRO A 414 30.63 26.79 -1.34
N GLU A 415 31.83 26.67 -0.81
CA GLU A 415 32.36 25.44 -0.20
C GLU A 415 32.06 25.37 1.33
N GLY A 416 31.55 26.43 1.89
CA GLY A 416 31.13 26.46 3.31
C GLY A 416 30.01 25.52 3.59
N SER A 417 30.09 24.75 4.69
CA SER A 417 29.01 23.87 5.12
C SER A 417 27.79 24.70 5.54
N VAL A 418 26.61 24.31 5.00
CA VAL A 418 25.39 25.03 5.31
C VAL A 418 24.87 24.67 6.71
N THR A 419 24.48 25.69 7.49
CA THR A 419 23.86 25.49 8.80
C THR A 419 22.36 25.31 8.67
N ARG A 420 21.73 24.72 9.69
CA ARG A 420 20.29 24.44 9.72
C ARG A 420 19.47 25.74 9.61
N GLU A 421 19.88 26.82 10.27
CA GLU A 421 19.23 28.14 10.14
C GLU A 421 19.43 28.76 8.74
N GLN A 422 20.57 28.51 8.08
CA GLN A 422 20.78 28.92 6.70
C GLN A 422 19.89 28.15 5.73
N ILE A 423 19.75 26.84 5.92
CA ILE A 423 18.81 26.03 5.12
C ILE A 423 17.39 26.57 5.25
N ALA A 424 16.91 26.78 6.49
CA ALA A 424 15.59 27.36 6.73
C ALA A 424 15.38 28.68 5.99
N SER A 425 16.40 29.55 6.03
CA SER A 425 16.33 30.89 5.40
C SER A 425 16.31 30.82 3.88
N ILE A 426 17.10 29.92 3.27
CA ILE A 426 17.14 29.69 1.84
C ILE A 426 15.78 29.10 1.38
N LEU A 427 15.27 28.08 2.07
CA LEU A 427 13.99 27.46 1.73
C LEU A 427 12.80 28.40 1.97
N TYR A 428 12.82 29.22 2.98
CA TYR A 428 11.80 30.25 3.23
C TYR A 428 11.72 31.26 2.08
N ARG A 429 12.87 31.73 1.58
CA ARG A 429 12.94 32.63 0.42
C ARG A 429 12.51 31.92 -0.86
N TYR A 430 12.94 30.68 -1.05
CA TYR A 430 12.49 29.83 -2.16
C TYR A 430 10.97 29.65 -2.15
N ALA A 431 10.37 29.33 -1.00
CA ALA A 431 8.92 29.20 -0.87
C ALA A 431 8.19 30.51 -1.22
N LYS A 432 8.76 31.67 -0.86
CA LYS A 432 8.22 32.98 -1.29
C LYS A 432 8.32 33.18 -2.80
N LEU A 433 9.43 32.82 -3.43
CA LEU A 433 9.60 32.89 -4.88
C LEU A 433 8.52 32.04 -5.59
N LYS A 434 8.20 30.87 -5.05
CA LYS A 434 7.15 29.98 -5.57
C LYS A 434 5.72 30.46 -5.26
N GLY A 435 5.55 31.58 -4.51
CA GLY A 435 4.23 32.05 -4.09
C GLY A 435 3.54 31.15 -3.06
N TRP A 436 4.29 30.27 -2.39
CA TRP A 436 3.72 29.40 -1.36
C TRP A 436 3.41 30.18 -0.07
N ASP A 437 2.42 29.73 0.68
CA ASP A 437 2.08 30.33 1.96
C ASP A 437 3.20 30.08 2.98
N VAL A 438 3.81 31.16 3.45
CA VAL A 438 4.85 31.19 4.49
C VAL A 438 4.37 31.87 5.77
N SER A 439 3.05 31.98 5.95
CA SER A 439 2.46 32.67 7.10
C SER A 439 2.56 31.89 8.40
N LYS A 440 2.56 30.52 8.33
CA LYS A 440 2.66 29.66 9.50
C LYS A 440 3.91 29.92 10.32
N THR A 441 3.77 29.86 11.65
CA THR A 441 4.86 29.92 12.62
C THR A 441 4.62 28.98 13.78
N ALA A 442 5.71 28.50 14.36
CA ALA A 442 5.70 27.80 15.64
C ALA A 442 6.81 28.35 16.55
N SER A 443 6.57 28.36 17.83
CA SER A 443 7.55 28.83 18.81
C SER A 443 8.76 27.92 18.87
N LEU A 444 9.95 28.48 18.91
CA LEU A 444 11.20 27.76 19.09
C LEU A 444 11.59 27.63 20.57
N GLN A 445 10.82 28.22 21.49
CA GLN A 445 11.12 28.27 22.95
C GLN A 445 11.04 26.87 23.61
N ASP A 446 10.38 25.92 22.97
CA ASP A 446 10.30 24.56 23.47
C ASP A 446 11.63 23.80 23.31
N PHE A 447 12.58 24.32 22.54
CA PHE A 447 13.90 23.75 22.38
C PHE A 447 14.90 24.38 23.36
N ALA A 448 15.76 23.54 23.91
CA ALA A 448 16.78 23.98 24.89
C ALA A 448 17.72 25.07 24.34
N ASP A 449 17.93 25.07 23.03
CA ASP A 449 18.80 25.99 22.29
C ASP A 449 18.04 26.86 21.25
N GLY A 450 16.72 26.95 21.38
CA GLY A 450 15.90 27.75 20.46
C GLY A 450 16.28 29.23 20.44
N ALA A 451 16.75 29.75 21.57
CA ALA A 451 17.23 31.12 21.72
C ALA A 451 18.57 31.40 21.01
N ASP A 452 19.32 30.35 20.66
CA ASP A 452 20.59 30.46 19.93
C ASP A 452 20.38 30.72 18.43
N THR A 453 19.12 30.67 17.95
CA THR A 453 18.78 31.03 16.59
C THR A 453 19.11 32.47 16.28
N SER A 454 19.88 32.73 15.24
CA SER A 454 20.25 34.05 14.80
C SER A 454 19.01 34.92 14.49
N ALA A 455 19.02 36.20 14.89
CA ALA A 455 17.87 37.07 14.69
C ALA A 455 17.40 37.17 13.23
N TRP A 456 18.31 37.09 12.28
CA TRP A 456 18.01 37.10 10.84
C TRP A 456 17.33 35.83 10.35
N ALA A 457 17.48 34.72 11.06
CA ALA A 457 16.93 33.40 10.71
C ALA A 457 15.67 33.03 11.47
N THR A 458 15.34 33.73 12.57
CA THR A 458 14.25 33.38 13.50
C THR A 458 12.95 33.10 12.75
N ARG A 459 12.51 34.01 11.87
CA ARG A 459 11.26 33.87 11.13
C ARG A 459 11.26 32.64 10.21
N ALA A 460 12.37 32.36 9.56
CA ALA A 460 12.51 31.23 8.67
C ALA A 460 12.53 29.90 9.44
N MET A 461 13.20 29.88 10.60
CA MET A 461 13.23 28.72 11.48
C MET A 461 11.86 28.40 12.08
N GLU A 462 11.11 29.43 12.55
CA GLU A 462 9.73 29.28 13.02
C GLU A 462 8.80 28.71 11.95
N TRP A 463 8.95 29.19 10.70
CA TRP A 463 8.22 28.66 9.56
C TRP A 463 8.62 27.23 9.24
N ALA A 464 9.90 26.95 9.13
CA ALA A 464 10.40 25.60 8.79
C ALA A 464 10.00 24.56 9.84
N TYR A 465 9.98 24.96 11.11
CA TYR A 465 9.48 24.11 12.20
C TYR A 465 7.96 23.91 12.13
N ALA A 466 7.20 24.98 11.89
CA ALA A 466 5.74 24.91 11.73
C ALA A 466 5.29 24.01 10.53
N GLU A 467 6.06 24.05 9.44
CA GLU A 467 5.85 23.19 8.25
C GLU A 467 6.50 21.79 8.42
N LYS A 468 7.11 21.48 9.56
CA LYS A 468 7.79 20.20 9.87
C LYS A 468 8.98 19.87 8.96
N LEU A 469 9.54 20.87 8.30
CA LEU A 469 10.72 20.73 7.45
C LEU A 469 11.97 20.46 8.31
N ILE A 470 12.10 21.23 9.37
CA ILE A 470 13.16 21.10 10.38
C ILE A 470 12.52 20.62 11.68
N THR A 471 13.04 19.52 12.22
CA THR A 471 12.64 18.91 13.48
C THR A 471 13.79 19.01 14.49
N GLY A 472 13.50 18.78 15.75
CA GLY A 472 14.52 18.72 16.80
C GLY A 472 15.44 17.50 16.62
N LYS A 473 16.62 17.60 17.22
CA LYS A 473 17.59 16.52 17.42
C LYS A 473 17.48 15.96 18.85
N ASP A 474 18.29 14.96 19.15
CA ASP A 474 18.38 14.36 20.48
C ASP A 474 18.61 15.42 21.57
N GLY A 475 18.03 15.20 22.75
CA GLY A 475 18.11 16.13 23.87
C GLY A 475 17.25 17.38 23.72
N ASN A 476 16.22 17.34 22.89
CA ASN A 476 15.30 18.46 22.63
C ASN A 476 16.01 19.72 22.11
N ARG A 477 16.97 19.54 21.19
CA ARG A 477 17.77 20.61 20.60
C ARG A 477 17.34 20.88 19.16
N LEU A 478 17.31 22.16 18.78
CA LEU A 478 17.09 22.63 17.41
C LEU A 478 18.37 22.66 16.58
N ASP A 479 19.49 22.93 17.23
CA ASP A 479 20.84 23.01 16.69
C ASP A 479 20.93 24.00 15.48
N PRO A 480 20.49 25.27 15.63
CA PRO A 480 20.31 26.19 14.52
C PRO A 480 21.61 26.48 13.75
N GLN A 481 22.74 26.56 14.45
CA GLN A 481 24.06 26.81 13.86
C GLN A 481 24.82 25.52 13.53
N GLY A 482 24.23 24.34 13.82
CA GLY A 482 24.79 23.06 13.46
C GLY A 482 24.79 22.86 11.94
N GLN A 483 25.86 22.22 11.46
CA GLN A 483 25.97 21.87 10.05
C GLN A 483 25.02 20.72 9.71
N ALA A 484 24.36 20.80 8.57
CA ALA A 484 23.49 19.74 8.11
C ALA A 484 24.24 18.75 7.22
N THR A 485 23.91 17.48 7.40
CA THR A 485 24.40 16.41 6.53
C THR A 485 23.61 16.35 5.21
N ARG A 486 24.18 15.70 4.21
CA ARG A 486 23.52 15.49 2.92
C ARG A 486 22.20 14.72 3.08
N ALA A 487 22.16 13.72 3.97
CA ALA A 487 20.94 12.99 4.30
C ALA A 487 19.86 13.86 4.96
N GLU A 488 20.26 14.71 5.91
CA GLU A 488 19.34 15.66 6.56
C GLU A 488 18.74 16.64 5.53
N VAL A 489 19.54 17.16 4.61
CA VAL A 489 19.06 18.09 3.57
C VAL A 489 18.14 17.37 2.58
N ALA A 490 18.46 16.13 2.18
CA ALA A 490 17.55 15.32 1.35
C ALA A 490 16.19 15.15 2.01
N ALA A 491 16.15 14.81 3.31
CA ALA A 491 14.91 14.67 4.07
C ALA A 491 14.12 15.99 4.20
N ILE A 492 14.80 17.12 4.34
CA ILE A 492 14.17 18.44 4.40
C ILE A 492 13.53 18.79 3.04
N LEU A 493 14.24 18.56 1.93
CA LEU A 493 13.71 18.84 0.59
C LEU A 493 12.56 17.91 0.22
N MET A 494 12.65 16.63 0.51
CA MET A 494 11.55 15.67 0.31
C MET A 494 10.28 16.17 1.02
N ARG A 495 10.34 16.45 2.33
CA ARG A 495 9.20 16.97 3.11
C ARG A 495 8.63 18.26 2.53
N LEU A 496 9.49 19.18 2.08
CA LEU A 496 9.05 20.44 1.47
C LEU A 496 8.22 20.15 0.22
N LEU A 497 8.70 19.32 -0.68
CA LEU A 497 8.08 19.06 -1.97
C LEU A 497 6.79 18.24 -1.83
N GLU A 498 6.79 17.19 -1.01
CA GLU A 498 5.59 16.41 -0.69
C GLU A 498 4.49 17.29 -0.08
N SER A 499 4.82 18.15 0.88
CA SER A 499 3.86 19.06 1.50
C SER A 499 3.20 20.05 0.52
N LYS A 500 3.78 20.24 -0.67
CA LYS A 500 3.26 21.13 -1.72
C LYS A 500 2.52 20.37 -2.82
N ALA A 501 2.93 19.11 -3.09
CA ALA A 501 2.19 18.25 -4.00
C ALA A 501 0.78 17.91 -3.49
N GLU A 502 0.62 17.73 -2.16
CA GLU A 502 -0.70 17.49 -1.53
C GLU A 502 -1.67 18.70 -1.59
N LYS A 503 -1.18 19.90 -1.93
CA LYS A 503 -1.97 21.15 -1.92
C LYS A 503 -2.23 21.73 -3.31
N ALA A 504 -1.66 21.12 -4.35
CA ALA A 504 -1.83 21.50 -5.75
C ALA A 504 -2.94 20.70 -6.41
#